data_2326d26d7635c299fb133592ca77be8a
#
_entry.id   2326d26d7635c299fb133592ca77be8a
#
_cell.length_a   1.000
_cell.length_b   1.000
_cell.length_c   1.000
_cell.angle_alpha   90.00
_cell.angle_beta   90.00
_cell.angle_gamma   90.00
#
_symmetry.space_group_name_H-M   'P 1'
#
loop_
_entity.id
_entity.type
_entity.pdbx_description
1 polymer ?
#
loop_
_entity_poly.entity_id
_entity_poly.type
_entity_poly.pdbx_seq_one_letter_code
_entity_poly.pdbx_strand_id
1 'polypeptide(L)'
;MKKINTAFFNNGASFVKGDVIDYVYARGRRQQVTAMTDLYPVVISTENFKEHADKLAGVEAIFTTWGMPVLETADLDRLPALRAVFYAAGSVKGFAKALLQRRVTVCSSWTANAVSVAEFCLGQVLLACKGYFQNTLDCRTPQRNRQDVAFHGRGVYGEKIAIIGAGQIGRRLIELLRPFRLKILVVDPYLSETEADDLHVQKVTLEEAFREAYVVSNHLPDLPTLQKVLDGKLFDSMRPGATFINTGRGAQVNESELIDVLRRRPDLMALLDVTDPEPTPAGSAFYELPNVQLSSHLAGAHGDEVVRMADTMIEEFRR
;
A
#
# COMPACT_ATOMS: atom_id res chain seq x y z
N MET A 1 -27.53 -10.78 -25.25
CA MET A 1 -27.63 -11.04 -23.79
C MET A 1 -28.23 -9.81 -23.13
N LYS A 2 -29.06 -9.96 -22.10
CA LYS A 2 -29.54 -8.86 -21.28
C LYS A 2 -28.31 -8.24 -20.53
N LYS A 3 -28.16 -6.94 -20.62
CA LYS A 3 -27.11 -6.24 -19.86
C LYS A 3 -27.42 -6.30 -18.36
N ILE A 4 -26.39 -6.39 -17.53
CA ILE A 4 -26.48 -6.34 -16.07
C ILE A 4 -26.72 -4.89 -15.65
N ASN A 5 -27.68 -4.69 -14.74
CA ASN A 5 -27.96 -3.38 -14.16
C ASN A 5 -26.86 -3.01 -13.17
N THR A 6 -26.22 -1.89 -13.37
CA THR A 6 -25.09 -1.45 -12.54
C THR A 6 -25.22 0.02 -12.11
N ALA A 7 -24.47 0.40 -11.10
CA ALA A 7 -24.34 1.80 -10.69
C ALA A 7 -22.92 2.08 -10.20
N PHE A 8 -22.47 3.33 -10.34
CA PHE A 8 -21.30 3.82 -9.63
C PHE A 8 -21.70 4.34 -8.26
N PHE A 9 -20.93 3.92 -7.21
CA PHE A 9 -21.10 4.43 -5.85
C PHE A 9 -19.81 5.12 -5.41
N ASN A 10 -19.92 6.37 -4.90
CA ASN A 10 -18.76 7.11 -4.42
C ASN A 10 -19.14 8.34 -3.58
N ASN A 11 -18.45 8.57 -2.45
CA ASN A 11 -18.56 9.75 -1.62
C ASN A 11 -17.47 10.81 -1.90
N GLY A 12 -16.60 10.56 -2.88
CA GLY A 12 -15.38 11.33 -3.06
C GLY A 12 -14.22 10.83 -2.19
N ALA A 13 -13.04 11.35 -2.44
CA ALA A 13 -11.85 11.13 -1.62
C ALA A 13 -11.07 12.45 -1.53
N SER A 14 -10.66 12.84 -0.32
CA SER A 14 -10.07 14.16 -0.03
C SER A 14 -8.76 14.44 -0.79
N PHE A 15 -8.06 13.38 -1.19
CA PHE A 15 -6.79 13.47 -1.93
C PHE A 15 -6.97 13.57 -3.45
N VAL A 16 -8.22 13.47 -3.96
CA VAL A 16 -8.53 13.60 -5.39
C VAL A 16 -9.30 14.90 -5.63
N LYS A 17 -8.80 15.73 -6.53
CA LYS A 17 -9.54 16.92 -6.98
C LYS A 17 -10.54 16.52 -8.07
N GLY A 18 -11.83 16.70 -7.80
CA GLY A 18 -12.92 16.38 -8.74
C GLY A 18 -13.55 15.00 -8.50
N ASP A 19 -14.14 14.44 -9.55
CA ASP A 19 -14.83 13.15 -9.48
C ASP A 19 -13.80 11.99 -9.41
N VAL A 20 -13.85 11.24 -8.31
CA VAL A 20 -12.94 10.11 -8.07
C VAL A 20 -13.19 8.95 -9.05
N ILE A 21 -14.43 8.77 -9.48
CA ILE A 21 -14.77 7.76 -10.50
C ILE A 21 -14.12 8.16 -11.83
N ASP A 22 -14.21 9.42 -12.25
CA ASP A 22 -13.57 9.90 -13.47
C ASP A 22 -12.04 9.84 -13.39
N TYR A 23 -11.46 9.98 -12.20
CA TYR A 23 -10.02 9.84 -11.99
C TYR A 23 -9.57 8.39 -12.16
N VAL A 24 -10.21 7.43 -11.48
CA VAL A 24 -9.81 6.02 -11.51
C VAL A 24 -10.25 5.33 -12.79
N TYR A 25 -11.49 5.59 -13.26
CA TYR A 25 -12.04 5.04 -14.51
C TYR A 25 -11.76 5.94 -15.72
N ALA A 26 -10.65 6.69 -15.68
CA ALA A 26 -10.19 7.57 -16.75
C ALA A 26 -9.87 6.82 -18.06
N ARG A 27 -9.53 7.58 -19.08
CA ARG A 27 -9.04 7.07 -20.38
C ARG A 27 -9.99 6.04 -21.00
N GLY A 28 -11.29 6.35 -21.01
CA GLY A 28 -12.31 5.52 -21.65
C GLY A 28 -12.86 4.35 -20.81
N ARG A 29 -12.37 4.12 -19.56
CA ARG A 29 -12.83 3.00 -18.73
C ARG A 29 -14.26 3.20 -18.25
N ARG A 30 -14.63 4.43 -17.87
CA ARG A 30 -16.03 4.75 -17.54
C ARG A 30 -16.97 4.46 -18.71
N GLN A 31 -16.58 4.88 -19.93
CA GLN A 31 -17.33 4.59 -21.14
C GLN A 31 -17.41 3.10 -21.43
N GLN A 32 -16.34 2.36 -21.12
CA GLN A 32 -16.33 0.91 -21.28
C GLN A 32 -17.31 0.23 -20.33
N VAL A 33 -17.40 0.64 -19.06
CA VAL A 33 -18.43 0.14 -18.12
C VAL A 33 -19.81 0.48 -18.65
N THR A 34 -20.06 1.70 -19.11
CA THR A 34 -21.35 2.12 -19.72
C THR A 34 -21.73 1.27 -20.93
N ALA A 35 -20.75 0.93 -21.77
CA ALA A 35 -21.02 0.11 -22.96
C ALA A 35 -21.37 -1.33 -22.63
N MET A 36 -20.78 -1.90 -21.56
CA MET A 36 -20.96 -3.28 -21.14
C MET A 36 -22.23 -3.55 -20.32
N THR A 37 -22.73 -2.52 -19.63
CA THR A 37 -23.78 -2.65 -18.61
C THR A 37 -24.99 -1.79 -18.93
N ASP A 38 -26.10 -2.00 -18.22
CA ASP A 38 -27.17 -1.03 -18.09
C ASP A 38 -26.87 -0.15 -16.86
N LEU A 39 -26.11 0.91 -17.13
CA LEU A 39 -25.54 1.76 -16.08
C LEU A 39 -26.55 2.82 -15.62
N TYR A 40 -26.83 2.83 -14.31
CA TYR A 40 -27.59 3.91 -13.70
C TYR A 40 -26.85 5.25 -13.88
N PRO A 41 -27.54 6.32 -14.37
CA PRO A 41 -26.85 7.52 -14.86
C PRO A 41 -26.22 8.42 -13.78
N VAL A 42 -26.61 8.21 -12.49
CA VAL A 42 -26.15 9.04 -11.37
C VAL A 42 -25.15 8.27 -10.54
N VAL A 43 -24.03 8.91 -10.16
CA VAL A 43 -23.12 8.39 -9.15
C VAL A 43 -23.79 8.50 -7.78
N ILE A 44 -23.87 7.40 -7.07
CA ILE A 44 -24.58 7.30 -5.79
C ILE A 44 -23.59 7.55 -4.65
N SER A 45 -23.95 8.50 -3.78
CA SER A 45 -23.26 8.82 -2.54
C SER A 45 -24.17 8.59 -1.33
N THR A 46 -23.62 8.66 -0.13
CA THR A 46 -24.41 8.62 1.11
C THR A 46 -25.46 9.73 1.15
N GLU A 47 -25.17 10.90 0.56
CA GLU A 47 -26.06 12.05 0.55
C GLU A 47 -27.30 11.85 -0.31
N ASN A 48 -27.12 11.27 -1.52
CA ASN A 48 -28.21 11.12 -2.48
C ASN A 48 -28.85 9.71 -2.50
N PHE A 49 -28.31 8.74 -1.77
CA PHE A 49 -28.78 7.35 -1.81
C PHE A 49 -30.29 7.24 -1.55
N LYS A 50 -30.80 7.95 -0.55
CA LYS A 50 -32.24 7.89 -0.17
C LYS A 50 -33.16 8.31 -1.30
N GLU A 51 -32.78 9.31 -2.09
CA GLU A 51 -33.58 9.84 -3.21
C GLU A 51 -33.64 8.85 -4.39
N HIS A 52 -32.61 8.05 -4.54
CA HIS A 52 -32.46 7.13 -5.65
C HIS A 52 -32.81 5.67 -5.30
N ALA A 53 -32.96 5.34 -4.02
CA ALA A 53 -33.03 3.96 -3.52
C ALA A 53 -34.08 3.10 -4.24
N ASP A 54 -35.28 3.61 -4.50
CA ASP A 54 -36.34 2.87 -5.20
C ASP A 54 -35.97 2.51 -6.63
N LYS A 55 -35.19 3.37 -7.31
CA LYS A 55 -34.70 3.14 -8.66
C LYS A 55 -33.51 2.17 -8.70
N LEU A 56 -32.83 2.00 -7.56
CA LEU A 56 -31.65 1.13 -7.42
C LEU A 56 -32.02 -0.31 -7.05
N ALA A 57 -33.28 -0.62 -6.77
CA ALA A 57 -33.74 -1.96 -6.36
C ALA A 57 -33.33 -3.07 -7.37
N GLY A 58 -33.20 -2.74 -8.64
CA GLY A 58 -32.79 -3.64 -9.71
C GLY A 58 -31.28 -3.69 -9.98
N VAL A 59 -30.45 -2.94 -9.25
CA VAL A 59 -28.99 -2.92 -9.44
C VAL A 59 -28.39 -4.23 -8.96
N GLU A 60 -27.70 -4.92 -9.85
CA GLU A 60 -27.07 -6.22 -9.60
C GLU A 60 -25.59 -6.12 -9.24
N ALA A 61 -24.90 -5.06 -9.73
CA ALA A 61 -23.50 -4.83 -9.42
C ALA A 61 -23.18 -3.35 -9.24
N ILE A 62 -22.24 -3.08 -8.32
CA ILE A 62 -21.71 -1.73 -8.04
C ILE A 62 -20.27 -1.67 -8.52
N PHE A 63 -19.94 -0.64 -9.29
CA PHE A 63 -18.57 -0.22 -9.53
C PHE A 63 -18.22 0.94 -8.61
N THR A 64 -17.01 0.91 -8.02
CA THR A 64 -16.58 1.91 -7.07
C THR A 64 -15.05 1.97 -6.95
N THR A 65 -14.56 2.88 -6.14
CA THR A 65 -13.16 3.06 -5.80
C THR A 65 -13.03 3.68 -4.40
N TRP A 66 -11.92 4.37 -4.07
CA TRP A 66 -11.82 5.13 -2.81
C TRP A 66 -13.05 6.01 -2.61
N GLY A 67 -13.57 6.02 -1.39
CA GLY A 67 -14.82 6.72 -1.09
C GLY A 67 -16.08 5.87 -1.31
N MET A 68 -15.96 4.54 -1.38
CA MET A 68 -17.15 3.67 -1.35
C MET A 68 -17.99 3.98 -0.09
N PRO A 69 -19.29 4.32 -0.24
CA PRO A 69 -20.18 4.48 0.90
C PRO A 69 -20.24 3.22 1.77
N VAL A 70 -20.27 3.39 3.08
CA VAL A 70 -20.60 2.30 4.00
C VAL A 70 -22.11 2.09 3.92
N LEU A 71 -22.52 0.93 3.43
CA LEU A 71 -23.91 0.53 3.33
C LEU A 71 -24.28 -0.30 4.56
N GLU A 72 -25.23 0.21 5.33
CA GLU A 72 -25.78 -0.51 6.48
C GLU A 72 -26.82 -1.53 6.03
N THR A 73 -27.27 -2.38 6.95
CA THR A 73 -28.29 -3.41 6.65
C THR A 73 -29.56 -2.84 6.03
N ALA A 74 -30.01 -1.68 6.53
CA ALA A 74 -31.21 -1.00 6.02
C ALA A 74 -31.02 -0.49 4.56
N ASP A 75 -29.80 -0.05 4.21
CA ASP A 75 -29.48 0.38 2.84
C ASP A 75 -29.48 -0.83 1.90
N LEU A 76 -28.90 -1.95 2.36
CA LEU A 76 -28.85 -3.21 1.59
C LEU A 76 -30.23 -3.82 1.39
N ASP A 77 -31.19 -3.58 2.31
CA ASP A 77 -32.61 -3.99 2.11
C ASP A 77 -33.26 -3.27 0.92
N ARG A 78 -32.74 -2.09 0.55
CA ARG A 78 -33.18 -1.32 -0.62
C ARG A 78 -32.47 -1.75 -1.92
N LEU A 79 -31.49 -2.67 -1.85
CA LEU A 79 -30.71 -3.20 -2.97
C LEU A 79 -30.88 -4.73 -3.07
N PRO A 80 -32.11 -5.25 -3.17
CA PRO A 80 -32.37 -6.70 -3.09
C PRO A 80 -31.76 -7.52 -4.25
N ALA A 81 -31.44 -6.88 -5.38
CA ALA A 81 -30.83 -7.52 -6.53
C ALA A 81 -29.30 -7.52 -6.47
N LEU A 82 -28.66 -6.81 -5.52
CA LEU A 82 -27.20 -6.64 -5.46
C LEU A 82 -26.49 -7.97 -5.20
N ARG A 83 -25.55 -8.33 -6.07
CA ARG A 83 -24.76 -9.56 -6.03
C ARG A 83 -23.25 -9.32 -5.92
N ALA A 84 -22.76 -8.21 -6.49
CA ALA A 84 -21.33 -7.96 -6.53
C ALA A 84 -20.98 -6.48 -6.37
N VAL A 85 -19.79 -6.22 -5.79
CA VAL A 85 -19.16 -4.92 -5.73
C VAL A 85 -17.74 -5.03 -6.32
N PHE A 86 -17.46 -4.22 -7.32
CA PHE A 86 -16.15 -4.14 -7.99
C PHE A 86 -15.43 -2.88 -7.51
N TYR A 87 -14.53 -3.08 -6.55
CA TYR A 87 -13.81 -2.00 -5.85
C TYR A 87 -12.43 -1.78 -6.49
N ALA A 88 -12.30 -0.75 -7.30
CA ALA A 88 -11.05 -0.35 -7.96
C ALA A 88 -10.09 0.37 -6.99
N ALA A 89 -9.76 -0.30 -5.89
CA ALA A 89 -8.74 0.10 -4.92
C ALA A 89 -8.31 -1.11 -4.05
N GLY A 90 -7.54 -0.88 -2.98
CA GLY A 90 -6.93 -1.95 -2.19
C GLY A 90 -7.82 -2.51 -1.08
N SER A 91 -7.77 -1.91 0.12
CA SER A 91 -8.40 -2.45 1.33
C SER A 91 -9.92 -2.25 1.35
N VAL A 92 -10.66 -3.33 1.60
CA VAL A 92 -12.14 -3.33 1.70
C VAL A 92 -12.63 -3.27 3.15
N LYS A 93 -11.74 -3.19 4.15
CA LYS A 93 -12.07 -3.27 5.57
C LYS A 93 -13.13 -2.26 6.02
N GLY A 94 -13.11 -1.06 5.45
CA GLY A 94 -13.98 0.03 5.88
C GLY A 94 -15.46 -0.16 5.55
N PHE A 95 -15.80 -1.01 4.55
CA PHE A 95 -17.18 -1.09 4.06
C PHE A 95 -17.70 -2.51 3.79
N ALA A 96 -16.83 -3.53 3.65
CA ALA A 96 -17.24 -4.82 3.12
C ALA A 96 -18.07 -5.68 4.10
N LYS A 97 -18.02 -5.42 5.41
CA LYS A 97 -18.60 -6.31 6.44
C LYS A 97 -20.08 -6.62 6.20
N ALA A 98 -20.91 -5.61 6.04
CA ALA A 98 -22.35 -5.79 5.83
C ALA A 98 -22.67 -6.46 4.48
N LEU A 99 -21.90 -6.13 3.42
CA LEU A 99 -22.01 -6.76 2.11
C LEU A 99 -21.74 -8.26 2.18
N LEU A 100 -20.63 -8.66 2.83
CA LEU A 100 -20.28 -10.07 2.99
C LEU A 100 -21.30 -10.86 3.83
N GLN A 101 -21.87 -10.24 4.87
CA GLN A 101 -22.96 -10.84 5.66
C GLN A 101 -24.21 -11.11 4.80
N ARG A 102 -24.45 -10.30 3.78
CA ARG A 102 -25.52 -10.46 2.79
C ARG A 102 -25.13 -11.36 1.61
N ARG A 103 -23.94 -11.98 1.66
CA ARG A 103 -23.38 -12.83 0.58
C ARG A 103 -23.18 -12.08 -0.74
N VAL A 104 -22.99 -10.76 -0.68
CA VAL A 104 -22.56 -9.98 -1.84
C VAL A 104 -21.08 -10.21 -2.05
N THR A 105 -20.69 -10.57 -3.26
CA THR A 105 -19.28 -10.74 -3.64
C THR A 105 -18.59 -9.38 -3.67
N VAL A 106 -17.43 -9.25 -3.04
CA VAL A 106 -16.63 -8.03 -3.06
C VAL A 106 -15.30 -8.33 -3.74
N CYS A 107 -15.12 -7.83 -4.95
CA CYS A 107 -13.86 -7.87 -5.69
C CYS A 107 -13.05 -6.61 -5.43
N SER A 108 -11.74 -6.74 -5.29
CA SER A 108 -10.83 -5.63 -4.99
C SER A 108 -9.59 -5.68 -5.89
N SER A 109 -9.12 -4.52 -6.32
CA SER A 109 -7.92 -4.37 -7.17
C SER A 109 -6.61 -4.33 -6.38
N TRP A 110 -6.56 -4.97 -5.21
CA TRP A 110 -5.37 -4.94 -4.35
C TRP A 110 -4.09 -5.45 -5.04
N THR A 111 -4.23 -6.41 -5.97
CA THR A 111 -3.11 -6.92 -6.77
C THR A 111 -2.56 -5.89 -7.74
N ALA A 112 -3.43 -5.11 -8.39
CA ALA A 112 -3.02 -4.02 -9.28
C ALA A 112 -2.34 -2.89 -8.51
N ASN A 113 -2.88 -2.53 -7.33
CA ASN A 113 -2.26 -1.55 -6.44
C ASN A 113 -0.89 -1.99 -5.92
N ALA A 114 -0.71 -3.30 -5.68
CA ALA A 114 0.57 -3.86 -5.23
C ALA A 114 1.73 -3.62 -6.20
N VAL A 115 1.45 -3.48 -7.50
CA VAL A 115 2.47 -3.18 -8.52
C VAL A 115 3.11 -1.82 -8.22
N SER A 116 2.32 -0.77 -8.03
CA SER A 116 2.82 0.58 -7.74
C SER A 116 3.63 0.63 -6.44
N VAL A 117 3.13 -0.03 -5.38
CA VAL A 117 3.87 -0.12 -4.10
C VAL A 117 5.22 -0.81 -4.27
N ALA A 118 5.28 -1.90 -5.02
CA ALA A 118 6.53 -2.61 -5.26
C ALA A 118 7.52 -1.79 -6.10
N GLU A 119 7.03 -1.06 -7.12
CA GLU A 119 7.84 -0.15 -7.94
C GLU A 119 8.40 1.02 -7.10
N PHE A 120 7.59 1.61 -6.21
CA PHE A 120 8.03 2.63 -5.26
C PHE A 120 9.12 2.10 -4.30
N CYS A 121 8.90 0.92 -3.71
CA CYS A 121 9.86 0.29 -2.82
C CYS A 121 11.16 -0.10 -3.53
N LEU A 122 11.11 -0.54 -4.79
CA LEU A 122 12.30 -0.79 -5.61
C LEU A 122 13.19 0.45 -5.66
N GLY A 123 12.60 1.61 -5.97
CA GLY A 123 13.33 2.89 -6.01
C GLY A 123 14.00 3.21 -4.67
N GLN A 124 13.26 3.06 -3.56
CA GLN A 124 13.78 3.30 -2.21
C GLN A 124 14.89 2.32 -1.83
N VAL A 125 14.74 1.03 -2.11
CA VAL A 125 15.76 -0.01 -1.83
C VAL A 125 17.06 0.31 -2.54
N LEU A 126 17.02 0.63 -3.83
CA LEU A 126 18.22 0.93 -4.61
C LEU A 126 18.94 2.19 -4.13
N LEU A 127 18.18 3.25 -3.82
CA LEU A 127 18.72 4.50 -3.27
C LEU A 127 19.27 4.28 -1.85
N ALA A 128 18.59 3.50 -1.01
CA ALA A 128 19.07 3.16 0.33
C ALA A 128 20.39 2.37 0.27
N CYS A 129 20.49 1.36 -0.59
CA CYS A 129 21.73 0.62 -0.80
C CYS A 129 22.89 1.53 -1.24
N LYS A 130 22.60 2.60 -1.99
CA LYS A 130 23.61 3.62 -2.37
C LYS A 130 23.93 4.61 -1.24
N GLY A 131 23.18 4.57 -0.12
CA GLY A 131 23.31 5.55 0.96
C GLY A 131 22.86 6.96 0.56
N TYR A 132 21.97 7.06 -0.44
CA TYR A 132 21.55 8.34 -1.01
C TYR A 132 20.88 9.25 0.03
N PHE A 133 20.05 8.69 0.90
CA PHE A 133 19.29 9.46 1.88
C PHE A 133 20.19 10.12 2.92
N GLN A 134 21.17 9.37 3.47
CA GLN A 134 22.17 9.91 4.40
C GLN A 134 23.11 10.91 3.68
N ASN A 135 23.55 10.56 2.48
CA ASN A 135 24.41 11.42 1.67
C ASN A 135 23.77 12.79 1.42
N THR A 136 22.48 12.84 1.06
CA THR A 136 21.79 14.11 0.80
C THR A 136 21.64 14.98 2.05
N LEU A 137 21.59 14.39 3.24
CA LEU A 137 21.61 15.14 4.50
C LEU A 137 22.98 15.80 4.71
N ASP A 138 24.04 15.06 4.48
CA ASP A 138 25.41 15.59 4.60
C ASP A 138 25.69 16.68 3.58
N CYS A 139 25.23 16.50 2.34
CA CYS A 139 25.43 17.47 1.27
C CYS A 139 24.66 18.80 1.43
N ARG A 140 23.88 18.97 2.52
CA ARG A 140 23.20 20.25 2.82
C ARG A 140 24.15 21.35 3.23
N THR A 141 25.39 21.04 3.61
CA THR A 141 26.41 22.01 3.98
C THR A 141 27.69 21.82 3.16
N PRO A 142 28.37 22.92 2.73
CA PRO A 142 29.60 22.80 1.95
C PRO A 142 30.69 22.00 2.65
N GLN A 143 30.78 22.07 3.99
CA GLN A 143 31.79 21.38 4.79
C GLN A 143 31.62 19.86 4.75
N ARG A 144 30.39 19.37 4.60
CA ARG A 144 30.06 17.95 4.56
C ARG A 144 29.83 17.42 3.13
N ASN A 145 29.72 18.31 2.14
CA ASN A 145 29.58 17.92 0.72
C ASN A 145 30.92 17.48 0.14
N ARG A 146 31.48 16.42 0.67
CA ARG A 146 32.78 15.84 0.30
C ARG A 146 32.69 14.33 0.33
N GLN A 147 33.29 13.65 -0.63
CA GLN A 147 33.22 12.18 -0.76
C GLN A 147 33.76 11.43 0.46
N ASP A 148 34.82 11.98 1.11
CA ASP A 148 35.41 11.38 2.31
C ASP A 148 34.54 11.49 3.57
N VAL A 149 33.52 12.35 3.55
CA VAL A 149 32.58 12.57 4.67
C VAL A 149 31.21 11.97 4.36
N ALA A 150 30.67 12.25 3.18
CA ALA A 150 29.29 11.98 2.81
C ALA A 150 29.11 10.65 2.02
N PHE A 151 30.16 9.84 1.91
CA PHE A 151 30.09 8.57 1.19
C PHE A 151 29.54 7.46 2.10
N HIS A 152 28.25 7.28 2.04
CA HIS A 152 27.49 6.22 2.72
C HIS A 152 27.17 5.06 1.77
N GLY A 153 26.52 4.05 2.29
CA GLY A 153 25.97 2.96 1.49
C GLY A 153 26.95 1.87 1.15
N ARG A 154 26.41 0.73 0.78
CA ARG A 154 27.15 -0.51 0.48
C ARG A 154 27.10 -0.89 -0.99
N GLY A 155 26.22 -0.20 -1.76
CA GLY A 155 25.90 -0.59 -3.13
C GLY A 155 24.97 -1.79 -3.19
N VAL A 156 24.63 -2.21 -4.41
CA VAL A 156 23.67 -3.28 -4.65
C VAL A 156 24.31 -4.65 -4.93
N TYR A 157 25.64 -4.75 -4.83
CA TYR A 157 26.36 -5.97 -5.18
C TYR A 157 26.62 -6.85 -3.94
N GLY A 158 25.88 -7.95 -3.83
CA GLY A 158 26.04 -8.92 -2.73
C GLY A 158 25.50 -8.45 -1.38
N GLU A 159 24.86 -7.28 -1.32
CA GLU A 159 24.29 -6.75 -0.08
C GLU A 159 23.01 -7.49 0.29
N LYS A 160 22.72 -7.58 1.59
CA LYS A 160 21.52 -8.19 2.13
C LYS A 160 20.42 -7.16 2.30
N ILE A 161 19.24 -7.48 1.80
CA ILE A 161 18.00 -6.74 2.08
C ILE A 161 16.97 -7.70 2.68
N ALA A 162 16.08 -7.19 3.52
CA ALA A 162 14.99 -7.96 4.11
C ALA A 162 13.64 -7.46 3.62
N ILE A 163 12.76 -8.41 3.28
CA ILE A 163 11.36 -8.18 2.92
C ILE A 163 10.52 -8.85 3.99
N ILE A 164 9.77 -8.04 4.75
CA ILE A 164 8.90 -8.52 5.81
C ILE A 164 7.49 -8.66 5.24
N GLY A 165 7.06 -9.91 5.00
CA GLY A 165 5.82 -10.28 4.33
C GLY A 165 6.00 -10.59 2.85
N ALA A 166 5.79 -11.87 2.47
CA ALA A 166 5.83 -12.38 1.10
C ALA A 166 4.44 -12.42 0.45
N GLY A 167 3.60 -11.41 0.73
CA GLY A 167 2.33 -11.18 0.04
C GLY A 167 2.53 -10.65 -1.39
N GLN A 168 1.49 -10.09 -2.00
CA GLN A 168 1.58 -9.60 -3.39
C GLN A 168 2.65 -8.53 -3.58
N ILE A 169 2.78 -7.59 -2.64
CA ILE A 169 3.79 -6.54 -2.71
C ILE A 169 5.19 -7.15 -2.56
N GLY A 170 5.41 -7.95 -1.51
CA GLY A 170 6.72 -8.56 -1.26
C GLY A 170 7.18 -9.45 -2.40
N ARG A 171 6.31 -10.32 -2.93
CA ARG A 171 6.63 -11.18 -4.10
C ARG A 171 6.93 -10.34 -5.35
N ARG A 172 6.17 -9.30 -5.61
CA ARG A 172 6.42 -8.40 -6.73
C ARG A 172 7.73 -7.64 -6.57
N LEU A 173 8.06 -7.17 -5.38
CA LEU A 173 9.34 -6.52 -5.10
C LEU A 173 10.52 -7.50 -5.29
N ILE A 174 10.40 -8.75 -4.82
CA ILE A 174 11.40 -9.81 -5.06
C ILE A 174 11.64 -9.98 -6.56
N GLU A 175 10.57 -10.07 -7.35
CA GLU A 175 10.65 -10.20 -8.81
C GLU A 175 11.37 -9.00 -9.45
N LEU A 176 11.02 -7.78 -9.06
CA LEU A 176 11.65 -6.55 -9.56
C LEU A 176 13.12 -6.43 -9.16
N LEU A 177 13.53 -7.04 -8.06
CA LEU A 177 14.90 -7.04 -7.59
C LEU A 177 15.79 -8.12 -8.24
N ARG A 178 15.23 -9.09 -8.99
CA ARG A 178 15.99 -10.17 -9.65
C ARG A 178 17.15 -9.71 -10.53
N PRO A 179 17.07 -8.59 -11.27
CA PRO A 179 18.21 -8.12 -12.08
C PRO A 179 19.42 -7.67 -11.25
N PHE A 180 19.23 -7.41 -9.96
CA PHE A 180 20.28 -6.92 -9.07
C PHE A 180 20.90 -8.10 -8.30
N ARG A 181 22.21 -8.03 -8.03
CA ARG A 181 22.92 -9.08 -7.28
C ARG A 181 22.79 -8.87 -5.77
N LEU A 182 21.54 -8.75 -5.30
CA LEU A 182 21.19 -8.65 -3.88
C LEU A 182 20.95 -10.04 -3.30
N LYS A 183 21.19 -10.18 -1.98
CA LYS A 183 20.78 -11.33 -1.20
C LYS A 183 19.49 -10.97 -0.49
N ILE A 184 18.38 -11.61 -0.84
CA ILE A 184 17.05 -11.28 -0.32
C ILE A 184 16.73 -12.21 0.83
N LEU A 185 16.53 -11.62 2.02
CA LEU A 185 16.03 -12.29 3.21
C LEU A 185 14.51 -12.07 3.27
N VAL A 186 13.73 -13.08 3.61
CA VAL A 186 12.27 -12.97 3.70
C VAL A 186 11.77 -13.47 5.04
N VAL A 187 10.93 -12.68 5.67
CA VAL A 187 10.19 -13.04 6.88
C VAL A 187 8.73 -13.22 6.50
N ASP A 188 8.27 -14.46 6.45
CA ASP A 188 6.86 -14.78 6.25
C ASP A 188 6.59 -16.19 6.79
N PRO A 189 5.69 -16.35 7.78
CA PRO A 189 5.39 -17.66 8.37
C PRO A 189 4.71 -18.63 7.39
N TYR A 190 4.06 -18.09 6.36
CA TYR A 190 3.31 -18.88 5.37
C TYR A 190 4.13 -19.22 4.12
N LEU A 191 5.32 -18.65 3.96
CA LEU A 191 6.22 -19.00 2.86
C LEU A 191 6.83 -20.38 3.13
N SER A 192 6.60 -21.35 2.26
CA SER A 192 7.26 -22.66 2.33
C SER A 192 8.72 -22.59 1.88
N GLU A 193 9.54 -23.56 2.28
CA GLU A 193 10.93 -23.65 1.81
C GLU A 193 11.00 -23.81 0.29
N THR A 194 10.12 -24.60 -0.31
CA THR A 194 10.06 -24.77 -1.77
C THR A 194 9.75 -23.45 -2.47
N GLU A 195 8.80 -22.67 -1.96
CA GLU A 195 8.51 -21.35 -2.54
C GLU A 195 9.68 -20.36 -2.35
N ALA A 196 10.40 -20.44 -1.22
CA ALA A 196 11.59 -19.63 -1.00
C ALA A 196 12.70 -19.95 -2.00
N ASP A 197 12.91 -21.25 -2.29
CA ASP A 197 13.86 -21.72 -3.31
C ASP A 197 13.47 -21.23 -4.72
N ASP A 198 12.18 -21.34 -5.09
CA ASP A 198 11.66 -20.88 -6.38
C ASP A 198 11.80 -19.35 -6.55
N LEU A 199 11.63 -18.61 -5.46
CA LEU A 199 11.83 -17.16 -5.43
C LEU A 199 13.31 -16.77 -5.34
N HIS A 200 14.22 -17.71 -5.10
CA HIS A 200 15.64 -17.49 -4.85
C HIS A 200 15.91 -16.54 -3.67
N VAL A 201 15.20 -16.74 -2.56
CA VAL A 201 15.30 -15.96 -1.33
C VAL A 201 15.66 -16.84 -0.14
N GLN A 202 16.20 -16.24 0.90
CA GLN A 202 16.47 -16.92 2.16
C GLN A 202 15.39 -16.61 3.17
N LYS A 203 14.68 -17.62 3.65
CA LYS A 203 13.73 -17.47 4.78
C LYS A 203 14.49 -17.29 6.08
N VAL A 204 14.10 -16.32 6.88
CA VAL A 204 14.76 -15.95 8.14
C VAL A 204 13.73 -15.53 9.20
N THR A 205 14.17 -15.45 10.46
CA THR A 205 13.36 -14.85 11.54
C THR A 205 13.33 -13.32 11.41
N LEU A 206 12.41 -12.68 12.13
CA LEU A 206 12.30 -11.23 12.16
C LEU A 206 13.57 -10.59 12.73
N GLU A 207 14.11 -11.15 13.80
CA GLU A 207 15.35 -10.71 14.45
C GLU A 207 16.57 -10.84 13.53
N GLU A 208 16.67 -11.94 12.79
CA GLU A 208 17.74 -12.14 11.79
C GLU A 208 17.63 -11.11 10.66
N ALA A 209 16.43 -10.86 10.17
CA ALA A 209 16.18 -9.87 9.12
C ALA A 209 16.70 -8.49 9.51
N PHE A 210 16.34 -8.00 10.71
CA PHE A 210 16.79 -6.70 11.20
C PHE A 210 18.29 -6.66 11.48
N ARG A 211 18.87 -7.71 12.05
CA ARG A 211 20.30 -7.79 12.38
C ARG A 211 21.19 -7.86 11.13
N GLU A 212 20.73 -8.52 10.06
CA GLU A 212 21.59 -8.87 8.92
C GLU A 212 21.40 -8.00 7.69
N ALA A 213 20.21 -7.46 7.48
CA ALA A 213 19.92 -6.66 6.30
C ALA A 213 20.43 -5.22 6.43
N TYR A 214 20.85 -4.65 5.29
CA TYR A 214 21.16 -3.22 5.18
C TYR A 214 19.92 -2.39 4.86
N VAL A 215 18.92 -3.00 4.20
CA VAL A 215 17.60 -2.40 3.99
C VAL A 215 16.54 -3.37 4.48
N VAL A 216 15.63 -2.91 5.30
CA VAL A 216 14.47 -3.67 5.80
C VAL A 216 13.20 -3.01 5.27
N SER A 217 12.43 -3.73 4.45
CA SER A 217 11.18 -3.23 3.85
C SER A 217 9.97 -3.99 4.40
N ASN A 218 9.05 -3.26 5.03
CA ASN A 218 7.86 -3.82 5.67
C ASN A 218 6.65 -3.83 4.73
N HIS A 219 6.07 -5.02 4.54
CA HIS A 219 4.88 -5.30 3.74
C HIS A 219 3.89 -6.21 4.48
N LEU A 220 3.91 -6.20 5.81
CA LEU A 220 2.98 -6.99 6.62
C LEU A 220 1.53 -6.57 6.36
N PRO A 221 0.58 -7.50 6.44
CA PRO A 221 -0.85 -7.19 6.32
C PRO A 221 -1.35 -6.43 7.56
N ASP A 222 -2.41 -5.65 7.36
CA ASP A 222 -3.08 -4.95 8.46
C ASP A 222 -3.93 -5.91 9.32
N LEU A 223 -3.29 -6.52 10.31
CA LEU A 223 -3.92 -7.46 11.25
C LEU A 223 -3.76 -6.96 12.69
N PRO A 224 -4.79 -7.12 13.57
CA PRO A 224 -4.69 -6.72 14.98
C PRO A 224 -3.54 -7.41 15.73
N THR A 225 -3.21 -8.64 15.35
CA THR A 225 -2.10 -9.43 15.95
C THR A 225 -0.71 -8.92 15.60
N LEU A 226 -0.61 -8.02 14.61
CA LEU A 226 0.65 -7.44 14.15
C LEU A 226 0.86 -6.00 14.64
N GLN A 227 -0.01 -5.50 15.51
CA GLN A 227 0.18 -4.18 16.11
C GLN A 227 1.45 -4.14 16.94
N LYS A 228 2.30 -3.13 16.67
CA LYS A 228 3.57 -2.86 17.36
C LYS A 228 4.55 -4.04 17.38
N VAL A 229 4.43 -4.97 16.42
CA VAL A 229 5.33 -6.12 16.31
C VAL A 229 6.76 -5.70 15.94
N LEU A 230 6.93 -4.55 15.28
CA LEU A 230 8.21 -3.95 14.96
C LEU A 230 8.60 -2.99 16.10
N ASP A 231 9.36 -3.49 17.05
CA ASP A 231 9.72 -2.83 18.30
C ASP A 231 11.13 -2.20 18.28
N GLY A 232 11.45 -1.46 19.34
CA GLY A 232 12.74 -0.78 19.49
C GLY A 232 13.94 -1.71 19.52
N LYS A 233 13.78 -2.95 19.99
CA LYS A 233 14.89 -3.93 20.03
C LYS A 233 15.30 -4.33 18.62
N LEU A 234 14.30 -4.53 17.74
CA LEU A 234 14.54 -4.82 16.32
C LEU A 234 15.28 -3.66 15.66
N PHE A 235 14.80 -2.43 15.82
CA PHE A 235 15.43 -1.24 15.24
C PHE A 235 16.84 -1.00 15.77
N ASP A 236 17.07 -1.20 17.08
CA ASP A 236 18.40 -1.03 17.69
C ASP A 236 19.41 -2.08 17.19
N SER A 237 18.94 -3.26 16.81
CA SER A 237 19.75 -4.34 16.24
C SER A 237 20.18 -4.12 14.79
N MET A 238 19.63 -3.13 14.09
CA MET A 238 19.96 -2.86 12.69
C MET A 238 21.43 -2.52 12.50
N ARG A 239 21.96 -2.91 11.36
CA ARG A 239 23.36 -2.63 10.97
C ARG A 239 23.61 -1.13 10.92
N PRO A 240 24.87 -0.69 11.18
CA PRO A 240 25.25 0.70 10.98
C PRO A 240 24.95 1.20 9.58
N GLY A 241 24.27 2.36 9.49
CA GLY A 241 23.86 2.98 8.24
C GLY A 241 22.66 2.34 7.54
N ALA A 242 22.00 1.36 8.16
CA ALA A 242 20.86 0.66 7.57
C ALA A 242 19.62 1.56 7.42
N THR A 243 18.74 1.16 6.51
CA THR A 243 17.49 1.87 6.22
C THR A 243 16.28 0.96 6.49
N PHE A 244 15.29 1.49 7.20
CA PHE A 244 13.96 0.90 7.36
C PHE A 244 12.96 1.59 6.43
N ILE A 245 12.17 0.81 5.69
CA ILE A 245 11.13 1.28 4.77
C ILE A 245 9.78 0.74 5.26
N ASN A 246 8.80 1.62 5.47
CA ASN A 246 7.45 1.21 5.85
C ASN A 246 6.41 1.68 4.84
N THR A 247 5.90 0.74 4.04
CA THR A 247 4.74 0.90 3.15
C THR A 247 3.61 -0.06 3.53
N GLY A 248 3.72 -0.71 4.70
CA GLY A 248 2.70 -1.58 5.28
C GLY A 248 1.61 -0.77 5.99
N ARG A 249 1.70 -0.71 7.32
CA ARG A 249 0.85 0.14 8.17
C ARG A 249 1.67 0.73 9.32
N GLY A 250 1.35 1.97 9.73
CA GLY A 250 1.97 2.60 10.89
C GLY A 250 1.77 1.81 12.17
N ALA A 251 0.56 1.29 12.38
CA ALA A 251 0.20 0.51 13.57
C ALA A 251 1.08 -0.73 13.84
N GLN A 252 1.83 -1.22 12.85
CA GLN A 252 2.76 -2.36 13.01
C GLN A 252 4.05 -1.94 13.70
N VAL A 253 4.37 -0.67 13.70
CA VAL A 253 5.58 -0.09 14.29
C VAL A 253 5.28 0.42 15.69
N ASN A 254 6.14 0.16 16.66
CA ASN A 254 6.16 0.90 17.91
C ASN A 254 6.88 2.23 17.66
N GLU A 255 6.12 3.25 17.21
CA GLU A 255 6.66 4.52 16.77
C GLU A 255 7.43 5.27 17.85
N SER A 256 6.99 5.19 19.12
CA SER A 256 7.71 5.82 20.24
C SER A 256 9.10 5.22 20.42
N GLU A 257 9.20 3.90 20.35
CA GLU A 257 10.49 3.20 20.46
C GLU A 257 11.36 3.43 19.22
N LEU A 258 10.78 3.48 18.01
CA LEU A 258 11.50 3.84 16.79
C LEU A 258 12.10 5.25 16.89
N ILE A 259 11.32 6.23 17.36
CA ILE A 259 11.80 7.61 17.60
C ILE A 259 13.00 7.62 18.56
N ASP A 260 12.91 6.89 19.67
CA ASP A 260 14.00 6.82 20.65
C ASP A 260 15.26 6.16 20.07
N VAL A 261 15.10 5.13 19.24
CA VAL A 261 16.24 4.52 18.54
C VAL A 261 16.84 5.50 17.53
N LEU A 262 16.04 6.16 16.69
CA LEU A 262 16.53 7.09 15.67
C LEU A 262 17.27 8.30 16.26
N ARG A 263 16.89 8.74 17.46
CA ARG A 263 17.63 9.77 18.21
C ARG A 263 19.02 9.30 18.63
N ARG A 264 19.14 8.07 19.09
CA ARG A 264 20.41 7.47 19.51
C ARG A 264 21.27 6.97 18.36
N ARG A 265 20.62 6.59 17.26
CA ARG A 265 21.21 6.00 16.06
C ARG A 265 21.00 6.92 14.83
N PRO A 266 21.65 8.10 14.78
CA PRO A 266 21.49 9.02 13.66
C PRO A 266 22.08 8.48 12.34
N ASP A 267 22.81 7.37 12.40
CA ASP A 267 23.30 6.61 11.25
C ASP A 267 22.18 5.84 10.53
N LEU A 268 21.11 5.47 11.23
CA LEU A 268 19.97 4.79 10.62
C LEU A 268 19.09 5.77 9.84
N MET A 269 18.35 5.25 8.86
CA MET A 269 17.34 6.01 8.12
C MET A 269 16.00 5.31 8.20
N ALA A 270 14.91 6.05 8.40
CA ALA A 270 13.54 5.57 8.31
C ALA A 270 12.78 6.29 7.18
N LEU A 271 12.23 5.53 6.24
CA LEU A 271 11.39 6.00 5.14
C LEU A 271 9.96 5.51 5.41
N LEU A 272 9.09 6.42 5.86
CA LEU A 272 7.77 6.09 6.37
C LEU A 272 6.69 6.68 5.43
N ASP A 273 6.05 5.83 4.67
CA ASP A 273 4.89 6.19 3.85
C ASP A 273 3.59 6.15 4.65
N VAL A 274 3.61 5.50 5.80
CA VAL A 274 2.48 5.32 6.72
C VAL A 274 2.91 5.51 8.17
N THR A 275 2.00 6.08 8.99
CA THR A 275 2.17 6.29 10.45
C THR A 275 0.88 5.93 11.20
N ASP A 276 0.94 5.92 12.54
CA ASP A 276 -0.23 5.70 13.38
C ASP A 276 -0.25 6.69 14.57
N PRO A 277 -1.21 7.66 14.60
CA PRO A 277 -2.29 7.84 13.62
C PRO A 277 -1.83 8.40 12.28
N GLU A 278 -2.70 8.29 11.28
CA GLU A 278 -2.52 8.89 9.96
C GLU A 278 -3.64 9.91 9.69
N PRO A 279 -3.31 11.18 9.34
CA PRO A 279 -1.95 11.72 9.14
C PRO A 279 -1.15 11.82 10.44
N THR A 280 0.19 11.83 10.29
CA THR A 280 1.12 12.03 11.41
C THR A 280 0.77 13.30 12.19
N PRO A 281 0.63 13.26 13.54
CA PRO A 281 0.29 14.43 14.34
C PRO A 281 1.32 15.56 14.20
N ALA A 282 0.86 16.81 14.19
CA ALA A 282 1.71 18.01 13.98
C ALA A 282 2.88 18.13 14.98
N GLY A 283 2.75 17.58 16.20
CA GLY A 283 3.82 17.59 17.22
C GLY A 283 4.70 16.33 17.21
N SER A 284 4.59 15.47 16.20
CA SER A 284 5.40 14.26 16.14
C SER A 284 6.88 14.57 15.91
N ALA A 285 7.75 13.90 16.68
CA ALA A 285 9.20 13.97 16.50
C ALA A 285 9.66 13.49 15.11
N PHE A 286 8.86 12.76 14.38
CA PHE A 286 9.18 12.36 13.00
C PHE A 286 9.40 13.55 12.07
N TYR A 287 8.78 14.70 12.32
CA TYR A 287 9.02 15.93 11.55
C TYR A 287 10.36 16.61 11.87
N GLU A 288 10.93 16.34 13.04
CA GLU A 288 12.16 16.99 13.53
C GLU A 288 13.41 16.14 13.28
N LEU A 289 13.25 14.83 13.17
CA LEU A 289 14.37 13.91 13.01
C LEU A 289 14.93 13.96 11.58
N PRO A 290 16.22 14.34 11.40
CA PRO A 290 16.81 14.46 10.07
C PRO A 290 16.93 13.13 9.33
N ASN A 291 16.97 12.01 10.06
CA ASN A 291 17.07 10.65 9.57
C ASN A 291 15.69 9.97 9.40
N VAL A 292 14.62 10.78 9.29
CA VAL A 292 13.28 10.34 8.92
C VAL A 292 12.86 11.05 7.64
N GLN A 293 12.28 10.31 6.71
CA GLN A 293 11.55 10.86 5.58
C GLN A 293 10.11 10.35 5.62
N LEU A 294 9.18 11.28 5.72
CA LEU A 294 7.76 11.00 5.63
C LEU A 294 7.27 11.18 4.20
N SER A 295 6.37 10.32 3.78
CA SER A 295 5.54 10.53 2.59
C SER A 295 4.06 10.33 2.95
N SER A 296 3.16 10.83 2.12
CA SER A 296 1.75 10.98 2.45
C SER A 296 0.90 9.79 2.02
N HIS A 297 1.34 8.55 2.28
CA HIS A 297 0.70 7.30 1.86
C HIS A 297 0.54 7.24 0.33
N LEU A 298 1.61 7.61 -0.38
CA LEU A 298 1.63 7.73 -1.83
C LEU A 298 2.23 6.51 -2.57
N ALA A 299 2.72 5.51 -1.83
CA ALA A 299 3.34 4.32 -2.43
C ALA A 299 2.37 3.52 -3.32
N GLY A 300 1.06 3.59 -3.04
CA GLY A 300 0.02 2.98 -3.88
C GLY A 300 -0.13 3.66 -5.24
N ALA A 301 -1.07 3.17 -6.04
CA ALA A 301 -1.34 3.70 -7.38
C ALA A 301 -1.69 5.20 -7.32
N HIS A 302 -0.97 6.01 -8.10
CA HIS A 302 -1.09 7.46 -8.18
C HIS A 302 -1.02 7.95 -9.63
N GLY A 303 -1.60 9.12 -9.92
CA GLY A 303 -1.59 9.66 -11.27
C GLY A 303 -2.19 8.68 -12.29
N ASP A 304 -1.46 8.43 -13.36
CA ASP A 304 -1.91 7.53 -14.43
C ASP A 304 -1.95 6.04 -14.06
N GLU A 305 -1.36 5.64 -12.95
CA GLU A 305 -1.33 4.23 -12.53
C GLU A 305 -2.69 3.73 -12.05
N VAL A 306 -3.55 4.62 -11.56
CA VAL A 306 -4.86 4.28 -11.01
C VAL A 306 -5.75 3.52 -11.99
N VAL A 307 -5.55 3.74 -13.28
CA VAL A 307 -6.34 3.08 -14.33
C VAL A 307 -6.18 1.56 -14.35
N ARG A 308 -5.02 1.04 -13.89
CA ARG A 308 -4.80 -0.42 -13.73
C ARG A 308 -5.83 -1.06 -12.78
N MET A 309 -6.25 -0.31 -11.77
CA MET A 309 -7.25 -0.80 -10.82
C MET A 309 -8.63 -0.91 -11.48
N ALA A 310 -9.02 0.08 -12.28
CA ALA A 310 -10.25 0.01 -13.06
C ALA A 310 -10.21 -1.11 -14.10
N ASP A 311 -9.08 -1.29 -14.80
CA ASP A 311 -8.91 -2.39 -15.76
C ASP A 311 -9.13 -3.75 -15.10
N THR A 312 -8.54 -3.97 -13.93
CA THR A 312 -8.73 -5.20 -13.14
C THR A 312 -10.20 -5.44 -12.81
N MET A 313 -10.93 -4.42 -12.38
CA MET A 313 -12.36 -4.56 -12.04
C MET A 313 -13.24 -4.80 -13.27
N ILE A 314 -12.89 -4.19 -14.40
CA ILE A 314 -13.59 -4.41 -15.68
C ILE A 314 -13.36 -5.84 -16.18
N GLU A 315 -12.13 -6.36 -16.05
CA GLU A 315 -11.79 -7.73 -16.40
C GLU A 315 -12.51 -8.73 -15.49
N GLU A 316 -12.55 -8.47 -14.19
CA GLU A 316 -13.24 -9.33 -13.21
C GLU A 316 -14.77 -9.36 -13.44
N PHE A 317 -15.36 -8.23 -13.81
CA PHE A 317 -16.77 -8.16 -14.17
C PHE A 317 -17.13 -8.99 -15.43
N ARG A 318 -16.18 -9.18 -16.34
CA ARG A 318 -16.39 -9.96 -17.58
C ARG A 318 -16.35 -11.48 -17.37
N ARG A 319 -15.75 -11.93 -16.26
CA ARG A 319 -15.69 -13.37 -15.88
C ARG A 319 -17.01 -13.88 -15.33
#